data_da6a485e964a1ec27b2d0b5798e7c20e
#
_entry.id   da6a485e964a1ec27b2d0b5798e7c20e
#
_cell.length_a   1.000
_cell.length_b   1.000
_cell.length_c   1.000
_cell.angle_alpha   90.00
_cell.angle_beta   90.00
_cell.angle_gamma   90.00
#
_symmetry.space_group_name_H-M   'P 1'
#
loop_
_entity.id
_entity.type
_entity.pdbx_description
1 polymer ?
#
loop_
_entity_poly.entity_id
_entity_poly.type
_entity_poly.pdbx_seq_one_letter_code
_entity_poly.pdbx_strand_id
1 'polypeptide(L)'
;MPQSVRVSPLLIGAFLALYLIWGSTYLVIRIGVESWPPLMMAGVRFLIAGCLMYGFLRFRGVPAPTWREWKAAFVIGFLLLACGNGGVTLAEHAGVASGVAALAVATMPLFTLLFGLFWGNRTTNLEWAGIVLGLIGIGLL
;
A
#
# COMPACT_ATOMS: atom_id res chain seq x y z
N MET A 1 -4.42 3.89 -33.74
CA MET A 1 -5.14 5.08 -33.24
C MET A 1 -5.05 5.05 -31.73
N PRO A 2 -4.51 6.07 -31.07
CA PRO A 2 -4.49 6.12 -29.62
C PRO A 2 -5.94 6.24 -29.14
N GLN A 3 -6.40 5.29 -28.32
CA GLN A 3 -7.68 5.41 -27.65
C GLN A 3 -7.59 6.59 -26.70
N SER A 4 -8.39 7.62 -26.92
CA SER A 4 -8.54 8.72 -25.97
C SER A 4 -9.13 8.15 -24.70
N VAL A 5 -8.30 8.05 -23.65
CA VAL A 5 -8.75 7.65 -22.30
C VAL A 5 -9.70 8.76 -21.84
N ARG A 6 -11.01 8.52 -21.97
CA ARG A 6 -12.00 9.39 -21.38
C ARG A 6 -11.91 9.23 -19.87
N VAL A 7 -11.39 10.25 -19.21
CA VAL A 7 -11.34 10.32 -17.74
C VAL A 7 -12.78 10.39 -17.25
N SER A 8 -13.31 9.26 -16.73
CA SER A 8 -14.67 9.23 -16.20
C SER A 8 -14.71 9.88 -14.80
N PRO A 9 -15.84 10.52 -14.42
CA PRO A 9 -16.01 11.05 -13.06
C PRO A 9 -15.79 9.99 -11.96
N LEU A 10 -16.13 8.73 -12.26
CA LEU A 10 -15.87 7.59 -11.38
C LEU A 10 -14.37 7.37 -11.15
N LEU A 11 -13.55 7.52 -12.19
CA LEU A 11 -12.11 7.38 -12.09
C LEU A 11 -11.50 8.50 -11.24
N ILE A 12 -11.96 9.74 -11.43
CA ILE A 12 -11.54 10.88 -10.60
C ILE A 12 -11.92 10.63 -9.14
N GLY A 13 -13.17 10.23 -8.88
CA GLY A 13 -13.64 9.91 -7.54
C GLY A 13 -12.82 8.79 -6.87
N ALA A 14 -12.47 7.74 -7.62
CA ALA A 14 -11.64 6.65 -7.13
C ALA A 14 -10.22 7.13 -6.75
N PHE A 15 -9.60 7.98 -7.56
CA PHE A 15 -8.29 8.56 -7.22
C PHE A 15 -8.35 9.50 -6.02
N LEU A 16 -9.35 10.35 -5.93
CA LEU A 16 -9.55 11.22 -4.76
C LEU A 16 -9.73 10.40 -3.48
N ALA A 17 -10.58 9.37 -3.51
CA ALA A 17 -10.77 8.47 -2.39
C ALA A 17 -9.45 7.76 -2.01
N LEU A 18 -8.69 7.27 -2.99
CA LEU A 18 -7.40 6.65 -2.78
C LEU A 18 -6.42 7.60 -2.07
N TYR A 19 -6.26 8.83 -2.56
CA TYR A 19 -5.35 9.81 -1.97
C TYR A 19 -5.76 10.20 -0.55
N LEU A 20 -7.06 10.42 -0.31
CA LEU A 20 -7.55 10.80 1.02
C LEU A 20 -7.41 9.64 2.01
N ILE A 21 -7.84 8.44 1.64
CA ILE A 21 -7.81 7.26 2.54
C ILE A 21 -6.37 6.83 2.79
N TRP A 22 -5.55 6.72 1.75
CA TRP A 22 -4.16 6.29 1.92
C TRP A 22 -3.32 7.37 2.60
N GLY A 23 -3.45 8.63 2.19
CA GLY A 23 -2.71 9.74 2.80
C GLY A 23 -3.02 9.93 4.27
N SER A 24 -4.27 9.76 4.70
CA SER A 24 -4.64 9.83 6.12
C SER A 24 -4.15 8.62 6.94
N THR A 25 -3.77 7.52 6.32
CA THR A 25 -3.35 6.30 7.02
C THR A 25 -2.17 6.54 7.96
N TYR A 26 -1.15 7.25 7.50
CA TYR A 26 0.05 7.55 8.31
C TYR A 26 -0.27 8.41 9.52
N LEU A 27 -1.12 9.42 9.35
CA LEU A 27 -1.59 10.24 10.48
C LEU A 27 -2.37 9.41 11.51
N VAL A 28 -3.25 8.52 11.04
CA VAL A 28 -4.03 7.63 11.91
C VAL A 28 -3.13 6.65 12.65
N ILE A 29 -2.09 6.11 11.99
CA ILE A 29 -1.09 5.25 12.63
C ILE A 29 -0.39 6.06 13.74
N ARG A 30 0.08 7.27 13.44
CA ARG A 30 0.77 8.13 14.41
C ARG A 30 -0.05 8.37 15.69
N ILE A 31 -1.32 8.72 15.53
CA ILE A 31 -2.24 8.91 16.65
C ILE A 31 -2.47 7.58 17.40
N GLY A 32 -2.61 6.50 16.68
CA GLY A 32 -2.89 5.18 17.27
C GLY A 32 -1.75 4.62 18.09
N VAL A 33 -0.49 4.81 17.69
CA VAL A 33 0.68 4.29 18.42
C VAL A 33 0.97 5.05 19.72
N GLU A 34 0.35 6.22 19.94
CA GLU A 34 0.44 6.93 21.20
C GLU A 34 -0.37 6.25 22.32
N SER A 35 -1.42 5.52 21.96
CA SER A 35 -2.36 4.90 22.90
C SER A 35 -2.33 3.38 22.93
N TRP A 36 -1.82 2.73 21.88
CA TRP A 36 -1.83 1.28 21.71
C TRP A 36 -0.44 0.73 21.36
N PRO A 37 -0.12 -0.51 21.79
CA PRO A 37 1.09 -1.18 21.32
C PRO A 37 1.08 -1.29 19.79
N PRO A 38 2.17 -0.90 19.11
CA PRO A 38 2.19 -0.71 17.66
C PRO A 38 1.72 -1.92 16.85
N LEU A 39 2.28 -3.08 17.14
CA LEU A 39 1.95 -4.33 16.43
C LEU A 39 0.54 -4.82 16.74
N MET A 40 0.05 -4.61 17.97
CA MET A 40 -1.32 -4.97 18.35
C MET A 40 -2.34 -4.11 17.60
N MET A 41 -2.11 -2.81 17.51
CA MET A 41 -2.96 -1.90 16.74
C MET A 41 -3.00 -2.30 15.25
N ALA A 42 -1.84 -2.55 14.65
CA ALA A 42 -1.76 -2.99 13.26
C ALA A 42 -2.48 -4.33 13.05
N GLY A 43 -2.25 -5.31 13.93
CA GLY A 43 -2.87 -6.63 13.87
C GLY A 43 -4.39 -6.57 13.96
N VAL A 44 -4.94 -5.88 14.95
CA VAL A 44 -6.40 -5.73 15.12
C VAL A 44 -7.04 -5.06 13.90
N ARG A 45 -6.43 -4.00 13.39
CA ARG A 45 -6.92 -3.29 12.20
C ARG A 45 -7.02 -4.21 10.99
N PHE A 46 -5.97 -4.98 10.70
CA PHE A 46 -5.97 -5.87 9.55
C PHE A 46 -6.85 -7.11 9.73
N LEU A 47 -6.96 -7.62 10.96
CA LEU A 47 -7.89 -8.72 11.25
C LEU A 47 -9.34 -8.29 11.03
N ILE A 48 -9.74 -7.13 11.56
CA ILE A 48 -11.10 -6.61 11.36
C ILE A 48 -11.38 -6.40 9.87
N ALA A 49 -10.47 -5.72 9.15
CA ALA A 49 -10.62 -5.45 7.73
C ALA A 49 -10.70 -6.75 6.91
N GLY A 50 -9.83 -7.71 7.21
CA GLY A 50 -9.80 -9.03 6.56
C GLY A 50 -11.08 -9.84 6.81
N CYS A 51 -11.55 -9.90 8.04
CA CYS A 51 -12.79 -10.60 8.40
C CYS A 51 -14.01 -9.98 7.72
N LEU A 52 -14.10 -8.63 7.72
CA LEU A 52 -15.21 -7.93 7.07
C LEU A 52 -15.19 -8.17 5.55
N MET A 53 -14.04 -8.05 4.91
CA MET A 53 -13.91 -8.28 3.47
C MET A 53 -14.21 -9.73 3.10
N TYR A 54 -13.65 -10.69 3.84
CA TYR A 54 -13.91 -12.11 3.62
C TYR A 54 -15.39 -12.42 3.81
N GLY A 55 -16.00 -11.97 4.90
CA GLY A 55 -17.43 -12.13 5.16
C GLY A 55 -18.28 -11.54 4.04
N PHE A 56 -18.00 -10.30 3.64
CA PHE A 56 -18.72 -9.64 2.55
C PHE A 56 -18.63 -10.44 1.23
N LEU A 57 -17.45 -10.92 0.85
CA LEU A 57 -17.28 -11.72 -0.36
C LEU A 57 -18.02 -13.05 -0.28
N ARG A 58 -18.05 -13.70 0.88
CA ARG A 58 -18.80 -14.93 1.10
C ARG A 58 -20.32 -14.69 0.98
N PHE A 59 -20.82 -13.59 1.51
CA PHE A 59 -22.23 -13.18 1.33
C PHE A 59 -22.57 -12.89 -0.13
N ARG A 60 -21.61 -12.42 -0.92
CA ARG A 60 -21.75 -12.18 -2.36
C ARG A 60 -21.66 -13.46 -3.19
N GLY A 61 -21.52 -14.63 -2.57
CA GLY A 61 -21.47 -15.92 -3.26
C GLY A 61 -20.10 -16.28 -3.85
N VAL A 62 -19.04 -15.51 -3.56
CA VAL A 62 -17.70 -15.85 -3.99
C VAL A 62 -17.24 -17.13 -3.30
N PRO A 63 -16.71 -18.15 -4.05
CA PRO A 63 -16.26 -19.40 -3.44
C PRO A 63 -15.11 -19.17 -2.45
N ALA A 64 -14.97 -20.08 -1.47
CA ALA A 64 -13.87 -20.01 -0.53
C ALA A 64 -12.53 -20.23 -1.26
N PRO A 65 -11.46 -19.52 -0.86
CA PRO A 65 -10.14 -19.71 -1.43
C PRO A 65 -9.65 -21.14 -1.22
N THR A 66 -8.95 -21.65 -2.22
CA THR A 66 -8.26 -22.93 -2.15
C THR A 66 -7.06 -22.87 -1.19
N TRP A 67 -6.56 -24.00 -0.75
CA TRP A 67 -5.38 -24.05 0.12
C TRP A 67 -4.13 -23.42 -0.49
N ARG A 68 -3.99 -23.50 -1.82
CA ARG A 68 -2.90 -22.85 -2.55
C ARG A 68 -3.01 -21.32 -2.49
N GLU A 69 -4.21 -20.78 -2.66
CA GLU A 69 -4.48 -19.34 -2.57
C GLU A 69 -4.28 -18.82 -1.13
N TRP A 70 -4.69 -19.61 -0.12
CA TRP A 70 -4.43 -19.26 1.27
C TRP A 70 -2.93 -19.17 1.58
N LYS A 71 -2.11 -20.10 1.08
CA LYS A 71 -0.65 -20.04 1.25
C LYS A 71 -0.07 -18.80 0.58
N ALA A 72 -0.47 -18.50 -0.65
CA ALA A 72 -0.02 -17.32 -1.37
C ALA A 72 -0.43 -16.03 -0.64
N ALA A 73 -1.69 -15.95 -0.19
CA ALA A 73 -2.20 -14.82 0.58
C ALA A 73 -1.45 -14.65 1.92
N PHE A 74 -1.10 -15.74 2.60
CA PHE A 74 -0.31 -15.70 3.83
C PHE A 74 1.08 -15.11 3.59
N VAL A 75 1.81 -15.57 2.57
CA VAL A 75 3.16 -15.05 2.24
C VAL A 75 3.10 -13.58 1.88
N ILE A 76 2.18 -13.20 0.99
CA ILE A 76 2.00 -11.80 0.58
C ILE A 76 1.57 -10.95 1.77
N GLY A 77 0.61 -11.40 2.55
CA GLY A 77 0.13 -10.70 3.74
C GLY A 77 1.22 -10.52 4.79
N PHE A 78 2.03 -11.55 5.04
CA PHE A 78 3.15 -11.45 5.97
C PHE A 78 4.19 -10.42 5.51
N LEU A 79 4.62 -10.47 4.27
CA LEU A 79 5.61 -9.52 3.74
C LEU A 79 5.05 -8.10 3.67
N LEU A 80 3.82 -7.92 3.20
CA LEU A 80 3.24 -6.60 2.99
C LEU A 80 2.75 -5.97 4.31
N LEU A 81 2.06 -6.74 5.14
CA LEU A 81 1.42 -6.22 6.34
C LEU A 81 2.32 -6.31 7.57
N ALA A 82 2.95 -7.46 7.85
CA ALA A 82 3.80 -7.59 9.02
C ALA A 82 5.15 -6.90 8.82
N CYS A 83 5.86 -7.14 7.72
CA CYS A 83 7.15 -6.52 7.47
C CYS A 83 6.99 -5.06 6.97
N GLY A 84 6.16 -4.82 5.96
CA GLY A 84 5.97 -3.49 5.38
C GLY A 84 5.24 -2.54 6.33
N ASN A 85 3.97 -2.79 6.58
CA ASN A 85 3.14 -1.91 7.39
C ASN A 85 3.52 -1.94 8.89
N GLY A 86 3.88 -3.12 9.42
CA GLY A 86 4.40 -3.27 10.77
C GLY A 86 5.70 -2.49 10.98
N GLY A 87 6.60 -2.50 10.00
CA GLY A 87 7.83 -1.71 10.01
C GLY A 87 7.56 -0.21 10.08
N VAL A 88 6.61 0.31 9.29
CA VAL A 88 6.17 1.72 9.35
C VAL A 88 5.62 2.05 10.74
N THR A 89 4.74 1.20 11.26
CA THR A 89 4.12 1.40 12.58
C THR A 89 5.18 1.45 13.71
N LEU A 90 6.19 0.58 13.65
CA LEU A 90 7.30 0.58 14.61
C LEU A 90 8.19 1.82 14.46
N ALA A 91 8.46 2.27 13.23
CA ALA A 91 9.23 3.49 12.97
C ALA A 91 8.53 4.73 13.53
N GLU A 92 7.23 4.87 13.33
CA GLU A 92 6.43 5.97 13.89
C GLU A 92 6.37 5.91 15.43
N HIS A 93 6.25 4.71 16.00
CA HIS A 93 6.35 4.54 17.44
C HIS A 93 7.73 4.93 18.00
N ALA A 94 8.80 4.66 17.26
CA ALA A 94 10.17 5.07 17.60
C ALA A 94 10.43 6.59 17.41
N GLY A 95 9.41 7.36 17.01
CA GLY A 95 9.48 8.82 16.89
C GLY A 95 9.70 9.34 15.48
N VAL A 96 9.72 8.49 14.46
CA VAL A 96 9.77 8.95 13.06
C VAL A 96 8.48 9.69 12.72
N ALA A 97 8.59 10.88 12.17
CA ALA A 97 7.43 11.66 11.75
C ALA A 97 6.67 10.93 10.62
N SER A 98 5.34 10.96 10.67
CA SER A 98 4.47 10.29 9.68
C SER A 98 4.77 10.72 8.23
N GLY A 99 5.13 11.99 8.01
CA GLY A 99 5.57 12.50 6.72
C GLY A 99 6.83 11.82 6.20
N VAL A 100 7.83 11.58 7.06
CA VAL A 100 9.08 10.88 6.71
C VAL A 100 8.79 9.41 6.39
N ALA A 101 7.94 8.75 7.18
CA ALA A 101 7.49 7.38 6.90
C ALA A 101 6.75 7.28 5.55
N ALA A 102 5.86 8.24 5.26
CA ALA A 102 5.17 8.31 3.97
C ALA A 102 6.14 8.49 2.79
N LEU A 103 7.16 9.34 2.94
CA LEU A 103 8.21 9.54 1.93
C LEU A 103 9.03 8.28 1.69
N ALA A 104 9.39 7.56 2.75
CA ALA A 104 10.10 6.28 2.61
C ALA A 104 9.27 5.26 1.81
N VAL A 105 7.95 5.17 2.08
CA VAL A 105 7.04 4.30 1.34
C VAL A 105 6.83 4.77 -0.10
N ALA A 106 6.93 6.07 -0.39
CA ALA A 106 6.85 6.60 -1.75
C ALA A 106 7.98 6.11 -2.68
N THR A 107 9.03 5.47 -2.15
CA THR A 107 10.04 4.76 -2.96
C THR A 107 9.59 3.40 -3.51
N MET A 108 8.45 2.85 -3.06
CA MET A 108 7.94 1.54 -3.51
C MET A 108 7.85 1.36 -5.03
N PRO A 109 7.39 2.36 -5.83
CA PRO A 109 7.37 2.22 -7.29
C PRO A 109 8.75 1.96 -7.90
N LEU A 110 9.82 2.55 -7.33
CA LEU A 110 11.19 2.29 -7.75
C LEU A 110 11.55 0.81 -7.58
N PHE A 111 11.30 0.26 -6.39
CA PHE A 111 11.57 -1.16 -6.12
C PHE A 111 10.71 -2.07 -6.97
N THR A 112 9.45 -1.72 -7.20
CA THR A 112 8.55 -2.48 -8.08
C THR A 112 9.10 -2.55 -9.51
N LEU A 113 9.62 -1.44 -10.03
CA LEU A 113 10.23 -1.39 -11.35
C LEU A 113 11.53 -2.19 -11.39
N LEU A 114 12.43 -1.99 -10.41
CA LEU A 114 13.69 -2.71 -10.33
C LEU A 114 13.48 -4.23 -10.27
N PHE A 115 12.59 -4.71 -9.41
CA PHE A 115 12.26 -6.12 -9.35
C PHE A 115 11.60 -6.62 -10.64
N GLY A 116 10.71 -5.82 -11.27
CA GLY A 116 10.12 -6.14 -12.55
C GLY A 116 11.16 -6.41 -13.65
N LEU A 117 12.28 -5.68 -13.65
CA LEU A 117 13.38 -5.90 -14.57
C LEU A 117 14.01 -7.31 -14.42
N PHE A 118 14.15 -7.80 -13.17
CA PHE A 118 14.67 -9.17 -12.93
C PHE A 118 13.75 -10.26 -13.49
N TRP A 119 12.45 -9.98 -13.62
CA TRP A 119 11.47 -10.89 -14.24
C TRP A 119 11.28 -10.64 -15.74
N GLY A 120 12.12 -9.80 -16.36
CA GLY A 120 12.11 -9.55 -17.80
C GLY A 120 11.03 -8.58 -18.27
N ASN A 121 10.38 -7.84 -17.36
CA ASN A 121 9.46 -6.77 -17.73
C ASN A 121 10.22 -5.66 -18.46
N ARG A 122 9.70 -5.23 -19.62
CA ARG A 122 10.27 -4.09 -20.35
C ARG A 122 9.68 -2.80 -19.77
N THR A 123 10.53 -1.96 -19.27
CA THR A 123 10.15 -0.64 -18.78
C THR A 123 10.21 0.41 -19.89
N THR A 124 9.30 1.35 -19.85
CA THR A 124 9.24 2.47 -20.79
C THR A 124 10.10 3.64 -20.29
N ASN A 125 10.58 4.48 -21.19
CA ASN A 125 11.31 5.70 -20.83
C ASN A 125 10.45 6.66 -19.96
N LEU A 126 9.13 6.61 -20.13
CA LEU A 126 8.20 7.42 -19.34
C LEU A 126 8.13 6.96 -17.88
N GLU A 127 8.19 5.66 -17.63
CA GLU A 127 8.25 5.09 -16.26
C GLU A 127 9.55 5.49 -15.56
N TRP A 128 10.69 5.43 -16.27
CA TRP A 128 11.96 5.91 -15.74
C TRP A 128 11.93 7.41 -15.43
N ALA A 129 11.40 8.22 -16.33
CA ALA A 129 11.27 9.66 -16.11
C ALA A 129 10.40 9.95 -14.87
N GLY A 130 9.29 9.24 -14.69
CA GLY A 130 8.41 9.39 -13.51
C GLY A 130 9.13 9.05 -12.20
N ILE A 131 9.91 7.96 -12.19
CA ILE A 131 10.68 7.56 -11.00
C ILE A 131 11.78 8.57 -10.66
N VAL A 132 12.55 9.02 -11.66
CA VAL A 132 13.61 9.99 -11.45
C VAL A 132 13.03 11.30 -10.90
N LEU A 133 11.94 11.79 -11.46
CA LEU A 133 11.25 13.00 -10.97
C LEU A 133 10.73 12.79 -9.54
N GLY A 134 10.14 11.62 -9.24
CA GLY A 134 9.68 11.29 -7.90
C GLY A 134 10.80 11.25 -6.87
N LEU A 135 11.94 10.64 -7.20
CA LEU A 135 13.12 10.58 -6.32
C LEU A 135 13.74 11.95 -6.08
N ILE A 136 13.81 12.81 -7.12
CA ILE A 136 14.25 14.20 -6.97
C ILE A 136 13.31 14.94 -6.02
N GLY A 137 11.99 14.77 -6.18
CA GLY A 137 11.00 15.37 -5.28
C GLY A 137 11.17 14.93 -3.82
N ILE A 138 11.44 13.63 -3.58
CA ILE A 138 11.72 13.11 -2.24
C ILE A 138 13.02 13.66 -1.67
N GLY A 139 14.05 13.81 -2.50
CA GLY A 139 15.38 14.31 -2.07
C GLY A 139 15.42 15.81 -1.78
N LEU A 140 14.42 16.57 -2.22
CA LEU A 140 14.29 18.01 -1.97
C LEU A 140 13.49 18.35 -0.69
N LEU A 141 12.87 17.35 -0.07
CA LEU A 141 12.10 17.47 1.17
C LEU A 141 12.93 17.08 2.38
#